data_88e8e76c53d1f3553ec380fa74726f7e
#
_entry.id   88e8e76c53d1f3553ec380fa74726f7e
#
_cell.length_a   1.000
_cell.length_b   1.000
_cell.length_c   1.000
_cell.angle_alpha   90.00
_cell.angle_beta   90.00
_cell.angle_gamma   90.00
#
_symmetry.space_group_name_H-M   'P 1'
#
loop_
_entity.id
_entity.type
_entity.pdbx_description
1 polymer ?
#
loop_
_entity_poly.entity_id
_entity_poly.type
_entity_poly.pdbx_seq_one_letter_code
_entity_poly.pdbx_strand_id
1 'polypeptide(L)'
;MAGAVGSVRYYPNPISIARRVMENLPHCFMVGPGAERYAAESGFARAELLTPASRQRHTDWMAGKLPAAEEPAFRRYMETVRDLARVAHAATDPGRTGGTVNFLARDRTGNVASAVSTSGWAWKYPGRLGDSPVIGAGNYCDNRYGGAACTGRGEMAIRCATAHSVVLYMKLGMSLADALAEALRDLWALDDPFYGNMHIVGLDRDGNPGAASNYASTYIYQRDDMDAYVEESRTVIASDDPAKQGGWSTVAPPRAQSDRQ
;
A
#
# COMPACT_ATOMS: atom_id res chain seq x y z
N MET A 1 -16.22 -8.61 -10.06
CA MET A 1 -15.12 -8.65 -11.04
C MET A 1 -13.88 -7.99 -10.43
N ALA A 2 -12.69 -8.38 -10.84
CA ALA A 2 -11.45 -7.78 -10.35
C ALA A 2 -10.43 -7.66 -11.48
N GLY A 3 -9.55 -6.65 -11.40
CA GLY A 3 -8.44 -6.48 -12.32
C GLY A 3 -7.26 -5.82 -11.63
N ALA A 4 -6.07 -6.29 -11.89
CA ALA A 4 -4.85 -5.77 -11.31
C ALA A 4 -3.71 -5.79 -12.32
N VAL A 5 -2.84 -4.80 -12.21
CA VAL A 5 -1.56 -4.78 -12.92
C VAL A 5 -0.44 -4.37 -11.96
N GLY A 6 0.71 -4.98 -12.12
CA GLY A 6 1.88 -4.70 -11.29
C GLY A 6 3.16 -4.57 -12.10
N SER A 7 4.15 -3.85 -11.56
CA SER A 7 5.44 -3.66 -12.21
C SER A 7 5.35 -3.08 -13.64
N VAL A 8 4.39 -2.18 -13.85
CA VAL A 8 4.16 -1.51 -15.14
C VAL A 8 4.98 -0.23 -15.20
N ARG A 9 5.71 -0.04 -16.30
CA ARG A 9 6.53 1.15 -16.58
C ARG A 9 5.96 1.92 -17.75
N TYR A 10 6.19 3.21 -17.77
CA TYR A 10 5.86 4.10 -18.89
C TYR A 10 4.37 4.35 -19.14
N TYR A 11 3.49 3.96 -18.24
CA TYR A 11 2.05 4.21 -18.35
C TYR A 11 1.55 4.98 -17.14
N PRO A 12 1.08 6.24 -17.32
CA PRO A 12 0.72 7.13 -16.20
C PRO A 12 -0.53 6.68 -15.44
N ASN A 13 -1.41 5.90 -16.08
CA ASN A 13 -2.69 5.49 -15.53
C ASN A 13 -2.82 3.95 -15.40
N PRO A 14 -2.03 3.30 -14.52
CA PRO A 14 -2.05 1.84 -14.41
C PRO A 14 -3.42 1.30 -13.95
N ILE A 15 -4.20 2.08 -13.19
CA ILE A 15 -5.55 1.69 -12.78
C ILE A 15 -6.50 1.51 -13.98
N SER A 16 -6.35 2.31 -15.03
CA SER A 16 -7.14 2.16 -16.25
C SER A 16 -6.78 0.90 -17.02
N ILE A 17 -5.51 0.48 -16.99
CA ILE A 17 -5.06 -0.79 -17.55
C ILE A 17 -5.64 -1.95 -16.74
N ALA A 18 -5.61 -1.87 -15.40
CA ALA A 18 -6.21 -2.87 -14.52
C ALA A 18 -7.71 -3.03 -14.77
N ARG A 19 -8.43 -1.92 -14.95
CA ARG A 19 -9.83 -1.92 -15.35
C ARG A 19 -10.03 -2.63 -16.70
N ARG A 20 -9.19 -2.36 -17.68
CA ARG A 20 -9.27 -3.02 -19.00
C ARG A 20 -9.01 -4.53 -18.90
N VAL A 21 -8.10 -4.97 -18.03
CA VAL A 21 -7.90 -6.40 -17.71
C VAL A 21 -9.20 -6.99 -17.17
N MET A 22 -9.82 -6.32 -16.17
CA MET A 22 -11.07 -6.77 -15.55
C MET A 22 -12.22 -6.92 -16.54
N GLU A 23 -12.35 -5.97 -17.46
CA GLU A 23 -13.50 -5.90 -18.38
C GLU A 23 -13.34 -6.79 -19.60
N ASN A 24 -12.11 -7.06 -20.06
CA ASN A 24 -11.89 -7.65 -21.38
C ASN A 24 -11.19 -9.02 -21.36
N LEU A 25 -10.64 -9.45 -20.24
CA LEU A 25 -9.89 -10.69 -20.15
C LEU A 25 -10.49 -11.66 -19.13
N PRO A 26 -10.32 -12.96 -19.31
CA PRO A 26 -10.63 -13.95 -18.28
C PRO A 26 -9.59 -13.95 -17.14
N HIS A 27 -8.49 -13.22 -17.31
CA HIS A 27 -7.46 -13.05 -16.30
C HIS A 27 -7.79 -11.86 -15.39
N CYS A 28 -7.37 -11.90 -14.13
CA CYS A 28 -7.58 -10.79 -13.22
C CYS A 28 -6.27 -10.08 -12.80
N PHE A 29 -5.10 -10.63 -13.14
CA PHE A 29 -3.83 -10.05 -12.71
C PHE A 29 -2.73 -10.24 -13.76
N MET A 30 -2.14 -9.14 -14.19
CA MET A 30 -1.01 -9.13 -15.14
C MET A 30 0.15 -8.30 -14.58
N VAL A 31 1.39 -8.68 -14.92
CA VAL A 31 2.59 -8.01 -14.39
C VAL A 31 3.66 -7.77 -15.47
N GLY A 32 4.49 -6.75 -15.22
CA GLY A 32 5.70 -6.47 -15.98
C GLY A 32 5.49 -6.32 -17.49
N PRO A 33 6.41 -6.86 -18.32
CA PRO A 33 6.36 -6.70 -19.77
C PRO A 33 5.06 -7.21 -20.42
N GLY A 34 4.42 -8.22 -19.84
CA GLY A 34 3.12 -8.72 -20.31
C GLY A 34 2.02 -7.69 -20.14
N ALA A 35 1.96 -7.04 -18.97
CA ALA A 35 1.02 -5.96 -18.71
C ALA A 35 1.30 -4.71 -19.57
N GLU A 36 2.58 -4.37 -19.79
CA GLU A 36 3.00 -3.27 -20.66
C GLU A 36 2.59 -3.54 -22.14
N ARG A 37 2.77 -4.76 -22.61
CA ARG A 37 2.34 -5.18 -23.95
C ARG A 37 0.82 -5.07 -24.09
N TYR A 38 0.07 -5.59 -23.14
CA TYR A 38 -1.39 -5.50 -23.14
C TYR A 38 -1.88 -4.03 -23.11
N ALA A 39 -1.21 -3.18 -22.36
CA ALA A 39 -1.51 -1.75 -22.36
C ALA A 39 -1.33 -1.11 -23.73
N ALA A 40 -0.22 -1.42 -24.44
CA ALA A 40 0.02 -0.94 -25.79
C ALA A 40 -1.03 -1.44 -26.78
N GLU A 41 -1.34 -2.74 -26.76
CA GLU A 41 -2.36 -3.38 -27.61
C GLU A 41 -3.77 -2.83 -27.33
N SER A 42 -4.02 -2.37 -26.09
CA SER A 42 -5.27 -1.72 -25.67
C SER A 42 -5.33 -0.21 -25.97
N GLY A 43 -4.31 0.35 -26.62
CA GLY A 43 -4.29 1.74 -27.06
C GLY A 43 -3.89 2.75 -25.98
N PHE A 44 -3.31 2.33 -24.85
CA PHE A 44 -2.79 3.25 -23.85
C PHE A 44 -1.51 3.93 -24.34
N ALA A 45 -1.43 5.25 -24.18
CA ALA A 45 -0.25 6.03 -24.55
C ALA A 45 0.91 5.78 -23.60
N ARG A 46 2.08 5.53 -24.16
CA ARG A 46 3.35 5.41 -23.42
C ARG A 46 3.91 6.80 -23.12
N ALA A 47 4.45 7.01 -21.92
CA ALA A 47 5.06 8.25 -21.49
C ALA A 47 6.31 8.01 -20.62
N GLU A 48 7.26 8.93 -20.65
CA GLU A 48 8.34 8.97 -19.67
C GLU A 48 7.81 9.55 -18.36
N LEU A 49 7.88 8.76 -17.30
CA LEU A 49 7.33 9.10 -15.99
C LEU A 49 8.40 9.63 -15.02
N LEU A 50 9.68 9.46 -15.36
CA LEU A 50 10.78 9.89 -14.53
C LEU A 50 11.01 11.40 -14.73
N THR A 51 10.59 12.19 -13.74
CA THR A 51 10.82 13.64 -13.77
C THR A 51 12.31 13.98 -13.65
N PRO A 52 12.77 15.17 -14.11
CA PRO A 52 14.16 15.61 -13.91
C PRO A 52 14.59 15.53 -12.44
N ALA A 53 13.74 15.96 -11.51
CA ALA A 53 14.01 15.91 -10.07
C ALA A 53 14.16 14.48 -9.55
N SER A 54 13.30 13.56 -9.98
CA SER A 54 13.40 12.14 -9.58
C SER A 54 14.64 11.48 -10.19
N ARG A 55 15.00 11.83 -11.43
CA ARG A 55 16.22 11.36 -12.09
C ARG A 55 17.46 11.84 -11.35
N GLN A 56 17.51 13.14 -10.99
CA GLN A 56 18.64 13.69 -10.23
C GLN A 56 18.77 13.02 -8.86
N ARG A 57 17.66 12.86 -8.13
CA ARG A 57 17.66 12.15 -6.82
C ARG A 57 18.18 10.72 -6.94
N HIS A 58 17.78 10.00 -7.99
CA HIS A 58 18.28 8.64 -8.24
C HIS A 58 19.79 8.65 -8.53
N THR A 59 20.27 9.60 -9.35
CA THR A 59 21.70 9.74 -9.67
C THR A 59 22.51 10.06 -8.42
N ASP A 60 22.04 10.98 -7.59
CA ASP A 60 22.70 11.38 -6.35
C ASP A 60 22.74 10.22 -5.35
N TRP A 61 21.67 9.44 -5.26
CA TRP A 61 21.63 8.23 -4.44
C TRP A 61 22.65 7.18 -4.91
N MET A 62 22.70 6.89 -6.20
CA MET A 62 23.67 5.95 -6.79
C MET A 62 25.12 6.41 -6.60
N ALA A 63 25.35 7.73 -6.51
CA ALA A 63 26.63 8.34 -6.23
C ALA A 63 26.97 8.45 -4.73
N GLY A 64 26.10 7.94 -3.83
CA GLY A 64 26.25 8.06 -2.39
C GLY A 64 26.03 9.47 -1.83
N LYS A 65 25.45 10.38 -2.61
CA LYS A 65 25.15 11.76 -2.22
C LYS A 65 23.75 11.85 -1.62
N LEU A 66 23.61 11.43 -0.36
CA LEU A 66 22.33 11.56 0.35
C LEU A 66 22.25 12.89 1.11
N PRO A 67 21.04 13.44 1.36
CA PRO A 67 20.86 14.56 2.26
C PRO A 67 21.42 14.24 3.65
N ALA A 68 22.12 15.19 4.25
CA ALA A 68 22.82 15.02 5.52
C ALA A 68 21.92 14.56 6.69
N ALA A 69 20.62 14.85 6.66
CA ALA A 69 19.65 14.41 7.66
C ALA A 69 19.34 12.91 7.62
N GLU A 70 19.62 12.23 6.51
CA GLU A 70 19.40 10.79 6.31
C GLU A 70 20.69 9.99 6.51
N GLU A 71 21.81 10.70 6.65
CA GLU A 71 23.17 10.16 6.53
C GLU A 71 23.64 9.21 7.65
N PRO A 72 23.43 9.47 8.97
CA PRO A 72 24.07 8.65 9.98
C PRO A 72 23.50 7.22 10.07
N ALA A 73 22.20 7.07 9.95
CA ALA A 73 21.56 5.76 9.99
C ALA A 73 21.81 4.97 8.69
N PHE A 74 21.78 5.66 7.56
CA PHE A 74 21.98 5.04 6.24
C PHE A 74 23.46 4.69 5.98
N ARG A 75 24.42 5.54 6.32
CA ARG A 75 25.85 5.19 6.20
C ARG A 75 26.21 4.00 7.07
N ARG A 76 25.78 3.99 8.34
CA ARG A 76 26.02 2.86 9.24
C ARG A 76 25.39 1.57 8.71
N TYR A 77 24.28 1.70 8.03
CA TYR A 77 23.61 0.59 7.37
C TYR A 77 24.34 0.16 6.11
N MET A 78 24.79 1.08 5.26
CA MET A 78 25.57 0.78 4.05
C MET A 78 26.92 0.13 4.36
N GLU A 79 27.54 0.48 5.48
CA GLU A 79 28.78 -0.17 5.94
C GLU A 79 28.57 -1.63 6.35
N THR A 80 27.36 -1.96 6.82
CA THR A 80 27.00 -3.32 7.25
C THR A 80 26.36 -4.17 6.16
N VAL A 81 26.02 -3.59 4.99
CA VAL A 81 25.18 -4.22 3.99
C VAL A 81 25.87 -4.26 2.62
N ARG A 82 26.33 -5.44 2.24
CA ARG A 82 26.86 -5.72 0.88
C ARG A 82 25.76 -6.18 -0.09
N ASP A 83 24.52 -6.26 0.36
CA ASP A 83 23.42 -6.79 -0.42
C ASP A 83 22.45 -5.68 -0.85
N LEU A 84 22.23 -5.55 -2.14
CA LEU A 84 21.39 -4.51 -2.74
C LEU A 84 19.94 -4.54 -2.22
N ALA A 85 19.42 -5.71 -1.86
CA ALA A 85 18.10 -5.86 -1.29
C ALA A 85 17.97 -5.21 0.10
N ARG A 86 19.03 -5.28 0.91
CA ARG A 86 19.07 -4.62 2.22
C ARG A 86 19.23 -3.12 2.10
N VAL A 87 19.99 -2.66 1.09
CA VAL A 87 20.13 -1.24 0.77
C VAL A 87 18.79 -0.62 0.38
N ALA A 88 18.05 -1.29 -0.49
CA ALA A 88 16.70 -0.84 -0.87
C ALA A 88 15.76 -0.75 0.34
N HIS A 89 15.95 -1.60 1.33
CA HIS A 89 15.14 -1.62 2.54
C HIS A 89 15.44 -0.47 3.50
N ALA A 90 16.72 -0.15 3.70
CA ALA A 90 17.15 0.93 4.58
C ALA A 90 16.89 2.33 3.99
N ALA A 91 16.95 2.47 2.69
CA ALA A 91 16.71 3.75 2.03
C ALA A 91 15.23 4.15 2.01
N THR A 92 14.34 3.30 2.50
CA THR A 92 12.91 3.53 2.43
C THR A 92 12.38 4.09 3.75
N ASP A 93 12.29 5.41 3.87
CA ASP A 93 11.50 6.05 4.92
C ASP A 93 10.02 6.09 4.47
N PRO A 94 9.11 5.31 5.06
CA PRO A 94 7.72 5.30 4.67
C PRO A 94 7.00 6.62 4.95
N GLY A 95 7.44 7.37 5.94
CA GLY A 95 6.90 8.68 6.24
C GLY A 95 7.16 9.72 5.15
N ARG A 96 8.17 9.48 4.28
CA ARG A 96 8.58 10.39 3.22
C ARG A 96 8.35 9.87 1.80
N THR A 97 8.03 8.59 1.64
CA THR A 97 7.89 7.93 0.34
C THR A 97 6.47 7.50 0.02
N GLY A 98 5.51 8.01 0.76
CA GLY A 98 4.09 7.76 0.53
C GLY A 98 3.65 8.21 -0.86
N GLY A 99 2.86 7.42 -1.52
CA GLY A 99 2.40 7.67 -2.87
C GLY A 99 1.25 6.74 -3.26
N THR A 100 0.68 6.03 -2.30
CA THR A 100 -0.49 5.20 -2.53
C THR A 100 -1.76 6.03 -2.38
N VAL A 101 -2.61 5.95 -3.39
CA VAL A 101 -3.95 6.54 -3.38
C VAL A 101 -4.94 5.40 -3.50
N ASN A 102 -5.99 5.42 -2.65
CA ASN A 102 -7.08 4.48 -2.77
C ASN A 102 -8.44 5.17 -2.66
N PHE A 103 -9.43 4.54 -3.25
CA PHE A 103 -10.82 4.98 -3.25
C PHE A 103 -11.75 3.80 -3.03
N LEU A 104 -12.79 4.04 -2.25
CA LEU A 104 -13.96 3.19 -2.16
C LEU A 104 -15.17 4.00 -2.61
N ALA A 105 -16.03 3.40 -3.36
CA ALA A 105 -17.25 4.05 -3.82
C ALA A 105 -18.42 3.08 -3.74
N ARG A 106 -19.61 3.61 -3.40
CA ARG A 106 -20.87 2.90 -3.47
C ARG A 106 -21.82 3.69 -4.36
N ASP A 107 -22.42 3.02 -5.32
CA ASP A 107 -23.42 3.64 -6.17
C ASP A 107 -24.83 3.61 -5.52
N ARG A 108 -25.78 4.28 -6.14
CA ARG A 108 -27.16 4.35 -5.67
C ARG A 108 -27.89 3.00 -5.72
N THR A 109 -27.37 2.02 -6.45
CA THR A 109 -27.94 0.67 -6.55
C THR A 109 -27.30 -0.30 -5.53
N GLY A 110 -26.33 0.17 -4.74
CA GLY A 110 -25.68 -0.59 -3.69
C GLY A 110 -24.42 -1.34 -4.15
N ASN A 111 -23.96 -1.11 -5.38
CA ASN A 111 -22.69 -1.70 -5.81
C ASN A 111 -21.51 -0.98 -5.15
N VAL A 112 -20.56 -1.75 -4.65
CA VAL A 112 -19.33 -1.25 -4.05
C VAL A 112 -18.15 -1.51 -5.00
N ALA A 113 -17.35 -0.48 -5.22
CA ALA A 113 -16.13 -0.55 -6.00
C ALA A 113 -14.93 -0.08 -5.15
N SER A 114 -13.79 -0.69 -5.39
CA SER A 114 -12.52 -0.31 -4.79
C SER A 114 -11.47 -0.11 -5.87
N ALA A 115 -10.64 0.92 -5.71
CA ALA A 115 -9.54 1.21 -6.62
C ALA A 115 -8.30 1.67 -5.84
N VAL A 116 -7.13 1.19 -6.22
CA VAL A 116 -5.86 1.60 -5.61
C VAL A 116 -4.79 1.76 -6.68
N SER A 117 -3.96 2.77 -6.52
CA SER A 117 -2.81 3.01 -7.39
C SER A 117 -1.60 3.51 -6.59
N THR A 118 -0.42 3.05 -6.98
CA THR A 118 0.84 3.41 -6.32
C THR A 118 2.01 3.26 -7.28
N SER A 119 3.07 4.01 -7.05
CA SER A 119 4.39 3.73 -7.61
C SER A 119 5.22 2.78 -6.73
N GLY A 120 4.69 2.38 -5.60
CA GLY A 120 5.39 1.59 -4.58
C GLY A 120 6.40 2.43 -3.80
N TRP A 121 7.27 1.77 -3.06
CA TRP A 121 8.35 2.45 -2.34
C TRP A 121 9.45 2.92 -3.28
N ALA A 122 10.02 4.07 -2.97
CA ALA A 122 11.28 4.48 -3.56
C ALA A 122 12.39 3.47 -3.20
N TRP A 123 13.36 3.28 -4.10
CA TRP A 123 14.53 2.43 -3.88
C TRP A 123 14.25 0.93 -3.66
N LYS A 124 13.02 0.49 -3.87
CA LYS A 124 12.69 -0.94 -3.80
C LYS A 124 13.55 -1.76 -4.75
N TYR A 125 13.82 -2.99 -4.35
CA TYR A 125 14.50 -3.92 -5.24
C TYR A 125 13.69 -4.13 -6.53
N PRO A 126 14.31 -4.18 -7.72
CA PRO A 126 13.63 -4.45 -8.98
C PRO A 126 12.78 -5.73 -8.91
N GLY A 127 11.50 -5.61 -9.25
CA GLY A 127 10.55 -6.73 -9.14
C GLY A 127 9.71 -6.74 -7.86
N ARG A 128 10.04 -5.92 -6.84
CA ARG A 128 9.21 -5.83 -5.64
C ARG A 128 7.85 -5.22 -5.97
N LEU A 129 6.80 -5.90 -5.57
CA LEU A 129 5.43 -5.38 -5.51
C LEU A 129 5.00 -5.22 -4.05
N GLY A 130 4.23 -4.16 -3.76
CA GLY A 130 3.51 -4.02 -2.52
C GLY A 130 2.12 -4.64 -2.61
N ASP A 131 1.29 -4.31 -1.66
CA ASP A 131 -0.09 -4.79 -1.51
C ASP A 131 -1.05 -4.28 -2.60
N SER A 132 -0.82 -3.08 -3.13
CA SER A 132 -1.77 -2.38 -3.99
C SER A 132 -2.30 -3.23 -5.16
N PRO A 133 -1.49 -3.96 -5.95
CA PRO A 133 -2.01 -4.82 -7.01
C PRO A 133 -2.50 -6.18 -6.50
N VAL A 134 -2.27 -6.52 -5.24
CA VAL A 134 -2.66 -7.83 -4.68
C VAL A 134 -4.09 -7.75 -4.17
N ILE A 135 -5.01 -8.37 -4.93
CA ILE A 135 -6.44 -8.42 -4.61
C ILE A 135 -6.62 -9.07 -3.23
N GLY A 136 -7.31 -8.38 -2.34
CA GLY A 136 -7.49 -8.82 -0.94
C GLY A 136 -6.47 -8.28 0.04
N ALA A 137 -5.29 -7.87 -0.41
CA ALA A 137 -4.29 -7.22 0.46
C ALA A 137 -4.46 -5.70 0.47
N GLY A 138 -4.21 -5.04 -0.66
CA GLY A 138 -4.27 -3.59 -0.78
C GLY A 138 -5.68 -3.03 -0.92
N ASN A 139 -6.58 -3.80 -1.53
CA ASN A 139 -8.01 -3.45 -1.63
C ASN A 139 -8.87 -4.70 -1.85
N TYR A 140 -10.12 -4.62 -1.39
CA TYR A 140 -11.14 -5.63 -1.62
C TYR A 140 -12.54 -5.05 -1.43
N CYS A 141 -13.51 -5.54 -2.19
CA CYS A 141 -14.92 -5.22 -1.96
C CYS A 141 -15.84 -6.37 -2.34
N ASP A 142 -17.00 -6.40 -1.66
CA ASP A 142 -18.10 -7.32 -1.91
C ASP A 142 -19.41 -6.55 -1.64
N ASN A 143 -20.28 -6.46 -2.63
CA ASN A 143 -21.54 -5.73 -2.53
C ASN A 143 -22.41 -6.13 -1.33
N ARG A 144 -22.25 -7.36 -0.85
CA ARG A 144 -23.00 -7.89 0.29
C ARG A 144 -22.55 -7.34 1.64
N TYR A 145 -21.31 -6.89 1.75
CA TYR A 145 -20.68 -6.58 3.04
C TYR A 145 -20.02 -5.20 3.08
N GLY A 146 -19.49 -4.73 1.95
CA GLY A 146 -18.77 -3.47 1.86
C GLY A 146 -17.40 -3.60 1.22
N GLY A 147 -16.50 -2.68 1.54
CA GLY A 147 -15.16 -2.67 0.97
C GLY A 147 -14.13 -2.09 1.92
N ALA A 148 -12.86 -2.42 1.67
CA ALA A 148 -11.73 -1.85 2.38
C ALA A 148 -10.53 -1.65 1.45
N ALA A 149 -9.68 -0.67 1.81
CA ALA A 149 -8.42 -0.44 1.11
C ALA A 149 -7.34 0.03 2.09
N CYS A 150 -6.09 -0.37 1.80
CA CYS A 150 -4.95 -0.18 2.67
C CYS A 150 -3.90 0.74 2.04
N THR A 151 -3.21 1.52 2.87
CA THR A 151 -1.97 2.20 2.52
C THR A 151 -0.95 2.00 3.63
N GLY A 152 0.34 2.01 3.27
CA GLY A 152 1.41 1.87 4.22
C GLY A 152 2.39 0.76 3.84
N ARG A 153 2.77 -0.04 4.83
CA ARG A 153 3.69 -1.16 4.60
C ARG A 153 2.98 -2.35 3.96
N GLY A 154 3.14 -2.46 2.64
CA GLY A 154 2.46 -3.46 1.81
C GLY A 154 2.72 -4.90 2.22
N GLU A 155 3.92 -5.24 2.70
CA GLU A 155 4.27 -6.58 3.15
C GLU A 155 3.41 -7.06 4.33
N MET A 156 3.05 -6.16 5.25
CA MET A 156 2.15 -6.49 6.35
C MET A 156 0.74 -6.77 5.81
N ALA A 157 0.24 -5.89 4.94
CA ALA A 157 -1.09 -6.06 4.33
C ALA A 157 -1.19 -7.34 3.48
N ILE A 158 -0.11 -7.74 2.77
CA ILE A 158 -0.07 -8.99 2.00
C ILE A 158 -0.15 -10.20 2.93
N ARG A 159 0.64 -10.20 4.02
CA ARG A 159 0.69 -11.34 4.95
C ARG A 159 -0.63 -11.57 5.68
N CYS A 160 -1.38 -10.52 5.97
CA CYS A 160 -2.69 -10.60 6.64
C CYS A 160 -3.88 -10.55 5.68
N ALA A 161 -3.68 -10.41 4.36
CA ALA A 161 -4.76 -10.15 3.40
C ALA A 161 -5.72 -9.05 3.89
N THR A 162 -5.17 -7.94 4.38
CA THR A 162 -5.82 -7.00 5.30
C THR A 162 -7.14 -6.45 4.78
N ALA A 163 -7.22 -6.04 3.51
CA ALA A 163 -8.47 -5.51 2.96
C ALA A 163 -9.57 -6.58 2.89
N HIS A 164 -9.21 -7.82 2.56
CA HIS A 164 -10.15 -8.96 2.59
C HIS A 164 -10.56 -9.29 4.03
N SER A 165 -9.64 -9.24 5.00
CA SER A 165 -9.94 -9.52 6.40
C SER A 165 -10.97 -8.57 6.97
N VAL A 166 -10.89 -7.26 6.67
CA VAL A 166 -11.94 -6.29 7.05
C VAL A 166 -13.31 -6.70 6.51
N VAL A 167 -13.39 -7.04 5.23
CA VAL A 167 -14.66 -7.45 4.60
C VAL A 167 -15.13 -8.79 5.16
N LEU A 168 -14.23 -9.71 5.46
CA LEU A 168 -14.54 -10.97 6.13
C LEU A 168 -15.10 -10.75 7.54
N TYR A 169 -14.52 -9.87 8.33
CA TYR A 169 -15.01 -9.54 9.67
C TYR A 169 -16.40 -8.91 9.62
N MET A 170 -16.68 -8.02 8.67
CA MET A 170 -18.03 -7.53 8.42
C MET A 170 -18.99 -8.65 8.02
N LYS A 171 -18.57 -9.60 7.19
CA LYS A 171 -19.35 -10.79 6.83
C LYS A 171 -19.67 -11.66 8.06
N LEU A 172 -18.77 -11.72 9.03
CA LEU A 172 -18.95 -12.45 10.28
C LEU A 172 -19.80 -11.68 11.32
N GLY A 173 -20.28 -10.48 10.97
CA GLY A 173 -21.20 -9.71 11.79
C GLY A 173 -20.56 -8.57 12.59
N MET A 174 -19.28 -8.28 12.43
CA MET A 174 -18.67 -7.13 13.06
C MET A 174 -19.15 -5.83 12.42
N SER A 175 -19.23 -4.77 13.21
CA SER A 175 -19.37 -3.41 12.66
C SER A 175 -18.14 -3.04 11.84
N LEU A 176 -18.25 -2.05 10.94
CA LEU A 176 -17.10 -1.56 10.19
C LEU A 176 -15.97 -1.08 11.12
N ALA A 177 -16.31 -0.39 12.21
CA ALA A 177 -15.32 0.11 13.16
C ALA A 177 -14.56 -1.04 13.85
N ASP A 178 -15.28 -2.08 14.29
CA ASP A 178 -14.66 -3.25 14.93
C ASP A 178 -13.82 -4.05 13.92
N ALA A 179 -14.30 -4.21 12.69
CA ALA A 179 -13.59 -4.91 11.62
C ALA A 179 -12.28 -4.21 11.25
N LEU A 180 -12.27 -2.88 11.18
CA LEU A 180 -11.07 -2.09 10.95
C LEU A 180 -10.07 -2.22 12.11
N ALA A 181 -10.57 -2.18 13.35
CA ALA A 181 -9.74 -2.33 14.53
C ALA A 181 -9.12 -3.74 14.61
N GLU A 182 -9.89 -4.78 14.34
CA GLU A 182 -9.41 -6.15 14.36
C GLU A 182 -8.36 -6.41 13.26
N ALA A 183 -8.59 -5.92 12.06
CA ALA A 183 -7.61 -6.02 10.98
C ALA A 183 -6.27 -5.32 11.32
N LEU A 184 -6.28 -4.23 12.10
CA LEU A 184 -5.04 -3.63 12.60
C LEU A 184 -4.39 -4.49 13.70
N ARG A 185 -5.18 -5.16 14.56
CA ARG A 185 -4.64 -6.09 15.57
C ARG A 185 -3.96 -7.30 14.93
N ASP A 186 -4.50 -7.83 13.83
CA ASP A 186 -3.83 -8.88 13.05
C ASP A 186 -2.43 -8.47 12.59
N LEU A 187 -2.27 -7.20 12.20
CA LEU A 187 -0.96 -6.68 11.81
C LEU A 187 0.01 -6.65 13.01
N TRP A 188 -0.50 -6.39 14.22
CA TRP A 188 0.32 -6.42 15.44
C TRP A 188 0.75 -7.83 15.83
N ALA A 189 -0.04 -8.83 15.48
CA ALA A 189 0.29 -10.23 15.73
C ALA A 189 1.41 -10.76 14.82
N LEU A 190 1.74 -10.05 13.74
CA LEU A 190 2.86 -10.43 12.89
C LEU A 190 4.19 -10.33 13.64
N ASP A 191 5.02 -11.35 13.49
CA ASP A 191 6.45 -11.27 13.78
C ASP A 191 7.14 -10.64 12.57
N ASP A 192 7.32 -9.32 12.62
CA ASP A 192 7.93 -8.54 11.54
C ASP A 192 8.96 -7.57 12.14
N PRO A 193 10.24 -7.67 11.78
CA PRO A 193 11.27 -6.77 12.30
C PRO A 193 11.15 -5.35 11.74
N PHE A 194 10.25 -5.12 10.78
CA PHE A 194 10.10 -3.86 10.08
C PHE A 194 8.66 -3.35 10.14
N TYR A 195 8.14 -3.14 11.33
CA TYR A 195 6.83 -2.52 11.50
C TYR A 195 6.79 -1.15 10.84
N GLY A 196 5.71 -0.86 10.12
CA GLY A 196 5.51 0.39 9.42
C GLY A 196 4.13 0.99 9.69
N ASN A 197 3.95 2.19 9.20
CA ASN A 197 2.67 2.86 9.24
C ASN A 197 1.65 2.12 8.38
N MET A 198 0.45 1.94 8.93
CA MET A 198 -0.67 1.32 8.24
C MET A 198 -1.93 2.17 8.40
N HIS A 199 -2.60 2.40 7.30
CA HIS A 199 -3.90 3.04 7.23
C HIS A 199 -4.87 2.11 6.52
N ILE A 200 -6.07 2.04 7.03
CA ILE A 200 -7.17 1.31 6.39
C ILE A 200 -8.35 2.28 6.27
N VAL A 201 -8.95 2.36 5.11
CA VAL A 201 -10.26 2.96 4.91
C VAL A 201 -11.26 1.86 4.60
N GLY A 202 -12.48 2.02 5.06
CA GLY A 202 -13.55 1.09 4.84
C GLY A 202 -14.84 1.78 4.48
N LEU A 203 -15.73 1.02 3.84
CA LEU A 203 -17.10 1.40 3.52
C LEU A 203 -17.97 0.18 3.79
N ASP A 204 -18.99 0.32 4.63
CA ASP A 204 -19.93 -0.77 4.85
C ASP A 204 -20.95 -0.90 3.68
N ARG A 205 -21.76 -1.95 3.73
CA ARG A 205 -22.79 -2.20 2.71
C ARG A 205 -23.85 -1.07 2.60
N ASP A 206 -24.03 -0.29 3.67
CA ASP A 206 -25.03 0.77 3.72
C ASP A 206 -24.45 2.12 3.27
N GLY A 207 -23.12 2.18 3.01
CA GLY A 207 -22.42 3.35 2.51
C GLY A 207 -21.87 4.24 3.62
N ASN A 208 -21.76 3.73 4.86
CA ASN A 208 -21.11 4.46 5.94
C ASN A 208 -19.60 4.32 5.80
N PRO A 209 -18.86 5.44 5.76
CA PRO A 209 -17.40 5.42 5.72
C PRO A 209 -16.82 5.17 7.11
N GLY A 210 -15.62 4.65 7.15
CA GLY A 210 -14.83 4.53 8.37
C GLY A 210 -13.34 4.38 8.05
N ALA A 211 -12.48 4.71 8.99
CA ALA A 211 -11.06 4.54 8.82
C ALA A 211 -10.33 4.32 10.15
N ALA A 212 -9.29 3.52 10.09
CA ALA A 212 -8.40 3.30 11.22
C ALA A 212 -6.92 3.31 10.79
N SER A 213 -6.05 3.56 11.73
CA SER A 213 -4.59 3.56 11.51
C SER A 213 -3.85 3.30 12.81
N ASN A 214 -2.56 3.01 12.72
CA ASN A 214 -1.70 2.83 13.88
C ASN A 214 -1.08 4.14 14.40
N TYR A 215 -1.39 5.27 13.77
CA TYR A 215 -0.98 6.60 14.22
C TYR A 215 -2.00 7.67 13.79
N ALA A 216 -1.94 8.85 14.39
CA ALA A 216 -2.86 9.94 14.11
C ALA A 216 -2.75 10.43 12.67
N SER A 217 -3.86 10.41 11.96
CA SER A 217 -4.00 10.85 10.58
C SER A 217 -5.45 11.05 10.22
N THR A 218 -5.74 11.58 9.03
CA THR A 218 -7.08 11.86 8.55
C THR A 218 -7.44 11.04 7.30
N TYR A 219 -8.71 10.98 6.98
CA TYR A 219 -9.26 10.52 5.73
C TYR A 219 -10.36 11.44 5.26
N ILE A 220 -10.74 11.36 4.01
CA ILE A 220 -11.81 12.18 3.44
C ILE A 220 -12.92 11.28 2.89
N TYR A 221 -14.15 11.80 2.97
CA TYR A 221 -15.29 11.20 2.29
C TYR A 221 -16.26 12.26 1.78
N GLN A 222 -17.07 11.89 0.82
CA GLN A 222 -18.17 12.72 0.30
C GLN A 222 -19.34 11.83 -0.08
N ARG A 223 -20.54 12.29 0.17
CA ARG A 223 -21.80 11.69 -0.29
C ARG A 223 -22.44 12.58 -1.33
N ASP A 224 -23.38 12.06 -2.09
CA ASP A 224 -24.09 12.79 -3.15
C ASP A 224 -25.01 13.91 -2.63
N ASP A 225 -25.34 13.91 -1.33
CA ASP A 225 -26.10 14.95 -0.64
C ASP A 225 -25.23 16.05 0.01
N MET A 226 -23.91 16.02 -0.20
CA MET A 226 -22.95 16.94 0.38
C MET A 226 -22.36 17.88 -0.67
N ASP A 227 -22.30 19.18 -0.37
CA ASP A 227 -21.68 20.19 -1.25
C ASP A 227 -20.14 20.08 -1.30
N ALA A 228 -19.52 19.56 -0.24
CA ALA A 228 -18.08 19.40 -0.12
C ALA A 228 -17.70 18.10 0.59
N TYR A 229 -16.47 17.65 0.41
CA TYR A 229 -15.94 16.52 1.19
C TYR A 229 -15.79 16.90 2.67
N VAL A 230 -15.87 15.89 3.51
CA VAL A 230 -15.55 15.98 4.94
C VAL A 230 -14.20 15.30 5.18
N GLU A 231 -13.37 15.95 5.99
CA GLU A 231 -12.13 15.39 6.51
C GLU A 231 -12.34 15.01 7.97
N GLU A 232 -12.07 13.74 8.29
CA GLU A 232 -12.20 13.19 9.63
C GLU A 232 -10.92 12.51 10.10
N SER A 233 -10.74 12.50 11.42
CA SER A 233 -9.65 11.74 12.05
C SER A 233 -9.91 10.24 11.93
N ARG A 234 -8.86 9.48 11.64
CA ARG A 234 -8.89 8.02 11.73
C ARG A 234 -8.92 7.57 13.18
N THR A 235 -9.61 6.49 13.46
CA THR A 235 -9.48 5.81 14.75
C THR A 235 -8.06 5.25 14.89
N VAL A 236 -7.38 5.65 15.94
CA VAL A 236 -6.02 5.15 16.21
C VAL A 236 -6.12 3.86 17.02
N ILE A 237 -5.59 2.79 16.46
CA ILE A 237 -5.45 1.49 17.13
C ILE A 237 -3.96 1.27 17.37
N ALA A 238 -3.52 1.52 18.60
CA ALA A 238 -2.14 1.32 19.01
C ALA A 238 -1.87 -0.16 19.33
N SER A 239 -0.63 -0.57 19.18
CA SER A 239 -0.15 -1.86 19.73
C SER A 239 0.16 -1.68 21.21
N ASP A 240 -0.09 -2.71 22.00
CA ASP A 240 0.36 -2.78 23.40
C ASP A 240 1.89 -2.95 23.52
N ASP A 241 2.55 -3.40 22.46
CA ASP A 241 4.00 -3.53 22.37
C ASP A 241 4.63 -2.17 21.98
N PRO A 242 5.43 -1.55 22.85
CA PRO A 242 6.10 -0.29 22.56
C PRO A 242 6.96 -0.32 21.31
N ALA A 243 7.54 -1.47 20.95
CA ALA A 243 8.35 -1.63 19.75
C ALA A 243 7.52 -1.55 18.46
N LYS A 244 6.19 -1.68 18.57
CA LYS A 244 5.23 -1.65 17.47
C LYS A 244 4.37 -0.38 17.47
N GLN A 245 4.61 0.54 18.42
CA GLN A 245 3.90 1.81 18.52
C GLN A 245 4.55 2.86 17.62
N GLY A 246 3.96 3.10 16.47
CA GLY A 246 4.21 4.26 15.61
C GLY A 246 5.59 4.36 14.99
N GLY A 247 5.62 4.70 13.71
CA GLY A 247 6.86 4.90 12.95
C GLY A 247 7.61 3.60 12.68
N TRP A 248 8.57 3.65 11.79
CA TRP A 248 9.54 2.56 11.63
C TRP A 248 10.20 2.31 12.96
N SER A 249 10.02 1.10 13.47
CA SER A 249 10.71 0.71 14.67
C SER A 249 12.21 0.84 14.40
N THR A 250 12.89 1.52 15.28
CA THR A 250 14.35 1.59 15.35
C THR A 250 14.94 0.24 15.82
N VAL A 251 14.21 -0.85 15.71
CA VAL A 251 14.71 -2.17 16.02
C VAL A 251 15.88 -2.43 15.06
N ALA A 252 17.05 -2.54 15.66
CA ALA A 252 18.24 -2.94 14.94
C ALA A 252 17.94 -4.23 14.18
N PRO A 253 18.35 -4.34 12.90
CA PRO A 253 18.15 -5.56 12.14
C PRO A 253 18.69 -6.74 12.96
N PRO A 254 18.05 -7.90 12.90
CA PRO A 254 18.55 -9.09 13.59
C PRO A 254 20.01 -9.27 13.22
N ARG A 255 20.84 -9.45 14.23
CA ARG A 255 22.27 -9.74 14.01
C ARG A 255 22.34 -10.88 13.02
N ALA A 256 23.09 -10.67 11.94
CA ALA A 256 23.40 -11.76 11.03
C ALA A 256 23.87 -12.94 11.90
N GLN A 257 23.20 -14.07 11.81
CA GLN A 257 23.72 -15.31 12.35
C GLN A 257 25.02 -15.61 11.59
N SER A 258 26.13 -15.11 12.12
CA SER A 258 27.43 -15.70 11.87
C SER A 258 27.35 -17.05 12.57
N ASP A 259 27.33 -18.09 11.80
CA ASP A 259 27.60 -19.48 12.14
C ASP A 259 26.53 -20.40 11.55
N ARG A 260 26.69 -20.69 10.28
CA ARG A 260 26.51 -22.08 9.82
C ARG A 260 27.67 -22.38 8.88
N GLN A 261 28.60 -23.14 9.46
CA GLN A 261 29.62 -23.91 8.73
C GLN A 261 28.98 -24.87 7.74
#